data_d66bf96eb25b9fa3739f516b2b5c11e9
#
_entry.id   d66bf96eb25b9fa3739f516b2b5c11e9
#
_cell.length_a   1.000
_cell.length_b   1.000
_cell.length_c   1.000
_cell.angle_alpha   90.00
_cell.angle_beta   90.00
_cell.angle_gamma   90.00
#
_symmetry.space_group_name_H-M   'P 1'
#
loop_
_entity.id
_entity.type
_entity.pdbx_description
1 polymer ?
#
loop_
_entity_poly.entity_id
_entity_poly.type
_entity_poly.pdbx_seq_one_letter_code
_entity_poly.pdbx_strand_id
1 'polypeptide(L)'
;MKITVRLLCLRLLLAVCNVSGADDVNKPANTTILMVDDHHILYRSGTVRKLKPLKRFSDKPVIAADKLWETTVAYCSVYKNPESGKYQLWYQAWPGRSGCYMCYAESDDGINWIKPELGLLTFNGSSKNNILFKNGYGASVIFDKNDPDPDKRYKSAFWEQDLIKGLKYPGMSIAYSPDGIHWEKHPKNPLIKGSYGDYIQPPLANDLKQQGAQGKPVSVSDVIDLIWDQNRQVYAVYAKTWLDGPKGDMHWKRAVVRTESKNFIDWTKPRLIIWPDEFDSINDLAETDRTAGGGGSDGVQLHSGPAFYYNDLYFSMLQVMDSGGTGNMPIELALSRDGYSWKR
;
A
#
# COMPACT_ATOMS: atom_id res chain seq x y z
N MET A 1 28.62 -49.93 -63.21
CA MET A 1 29.18 -49.13 -62.11
C MET A 1 28.13 -48.10 -61.73
N LYS A 2 27.36 -48.40 -60.67
CA LYS A 2 26.27 -47.53 -60.22
C LYS A 2 26.79 -46.68 -59.05
N ILE A 3 26.80 -45.35 -59.25
CA ILE A 3 27.18 -44.39 -58.22
C ILE A 3 25.88 -43.99 -57.49
N THR A 4 25.80 -44.36 -56.21
CA THR A 4 24.69 -43.97 -55.35
C THR A 4 25.06 -42.71 -54.59
N VAL A 5 24.37 -41.59 -54.90
CA VAL A 5 24.51 -40.33 -54.19
C VAL A 5 23.63 -40.39 -52.93
N ARG A 6 24.26 -40.38 -51.75
CA ARG A 6 23.56 -40.22 -50.47
C ARG A 6 23.32 -38.71 -50.21
N LEU A 7 22.05 -38.33 -50.22
CA LEU A 7 21.61 -37.02 -49.76
C LEU A 7 21.71 -36.95 -48.23
N LEU A 8 22.57 -36.13 -47.70
CA LEU A 8 22.69 -35.82 -46.29
C LEU A 8 21.66 -34.73 -45.95
N CYS A 9 20.54 -35.09 -45.32
CA CYS A 9 19.57 -34.12 -44.79
C CYS A 9 20.15 -33.47 -43.54
N LEU A 10 20.65 -32.24 -43.68
CA LEU A 10 21.01 -31.38 -42.57
C LEU A 10 19.72 -30.83 -41.94
N ARG A 11 19.31 -31.37 -40.79
CA ARG A 11 18.23 -30.80 -40.00
C ARG A 11 18.78 -29.57 -39.28
N LEU A 12 18.44 -28.38 -39.79
CA LEU A 12 18.59 -27.14 -39.04
C LEU A 12 17.59 -27.16 -37.87
N LEU A 13 18.06 -27.34 -36.66
CA LEU A 13 17.29 -27.04 -35.45
C LEU A 13 17.16 -25.52 -35.36
N LEU A 14 16.03 -24.98 -35.79
CA LEU A 14 15.60 -23.64 -35.39
C LEU A 14 15.23 -23.70 -33.91
N ALA A 15 16.15 -23.24 -33.08
CA ALA A 15 15.81 -22.88 -31.72
C ALA A 15 14.84 -21.70 -31.78
N VAL A 16 13.56 -21.96 -31.65
CA VAL A 16 12.56 -20.92 -31.42
C VAL A 16 12.81 -20.40 -30.00
N CYS A 17 13.54 -19.31 -29.89
CA CYS A 17 13.48 -18.51 -28.67
C CYS A 17 12.03 -18.04 -28.50
N ASN A 18 11.32 -18.70 -27.59
CA ASN A 18 10.08 -18.15 -27.10
C ASN A 18 10.42 -16.86 -26.34
N VAL A 19 10.41 -15.74 -27.06
CA VAL A 19 10.24 -14.43 -26.47
C VAL A 19 8.80 -14.41 -25.99
N SER A 20 8.58 -14.79 -24.73
CA SER A 20 7.33 -14.58 -24.03
C SER A 20 7.17 -13.08 -23.76
N GLY A 21 6.63 -12.39 -24.74
CA GLY A 21 6.45 -10.95 -24.81
C GLY A 21 5.75 -10.52 -26.08
N ALA A 22 5.02 -11.44 -26.72
CA ALA A 22 4.04 -11.03 -27.72
C ALA A 22 2.87 -10.42 -26.95
N ASP A 23 2.90 -9.11 -26.80
CA ASP A 23 1.72 -8.32 -26.46
C ASP A 23 0.59 -8.77 -27.39
N ASP A 24 -0.53 -9.07 -26.77
CA ASP A 24 -1.73 -9.60 -27.40
C ASP A 24 -2.17 -8.67 -28.55
N VAL A 25 -1.87 -9.03 -29.78
CA VAL A 25 -2.18 -8.26 -30.99
C VAL A 25 -3.71 -8.15 -31.22
N ASN A 26 -4.50 -8.83 -30.37
CA ASN A 26 -5.96 -8.88 -30.40
C ASN A 26 -6.66 -7.99 -29.36
N LYS A 27 -6.01 -6.95 -28.83
CA LYS A 27 -6.74 -5.96 -28.02
C LYS A 27 -7.80 -5.28 -28.88
N PRO A 28 -9.06 -5.18 -28.38
CA PRO A 28 -10.16 -4.57 -29.14
C PRO A 28 -9.84 -3.12 -29.48
N ALA A 29 -10.39 -2.65 -30.62
CA ALA A 29 -10.13 -1.33 -31.22
C ALA A 29 -10.37 -0.10 -30.30
N ASN A 30 -10.91 -0.30 -29.09
CA ASN A 30 -11.19 0.73 -28.08
C ASN A 30 -10.26 0.68 -26.86
N THR A 31 -9.08 0.12 -26.98
CA THR A 31 -8.14 0.09 -25.86
C THR A 31 -7.60 1.49 -25.58
N THR A 32 -7.85 2.00 -24.37
CA THR A 32 -7.25 3.25 -23.91
C THR A 32 -5.77 3.03 -23.66
N ILE A 33 -4.91 3.80 -24.32
CA ILE A 33 -3.47 3.82 -24.05
C ILE A 33 -3.16 4.99 -23.13
N LEU A 34 -2.62 4.70 -21.97
CA LEU A 34 -2.20 5.73 -21.02
C LEU A 34 -0.77 6.16 -21.37
N MET A 35 -0.61 7.42 -21.76
CA MET A 35 0.68 8.02 -22.14
C MET A 35 1.48 8.48 -20.91
N VAL A 36 1.51 7.67 -19.87
CA VAL A 36 2.17 7.98 -18.60
C VAL A 36 3.68 7.71 -18.61
N ASP A 37 4.11 6.82 -19.50
CA ASP A 37 5.53 6.53 -19.77
C ASP A 37 5.79 6.35 -21.27
N ASP A 38 6.99 5.92 -21.66
CA ASP A 38 7.39 5.75 -23.05
C ASP A 38 7.17 4.33 -23.60
N HIS A 39 6.49 3.46 -22.86
CA HIS A 39 6.31 2.06 -23.25
C HIS A 39 5.66 1.87 -24.63
N HIS A 40 4.66 2.69 -24.94
CA HIS A 40 3.94 2.65 -26.22
C HIS A 40 4.47 3.68 -27.24
N ILE A 41 5.63 4.30 -26.98
CA ILE A 41 6.21 5.33 -27.83
C ILE A 41 7.46 4.80 -28.50
N LEU A 42 7.36 4.51 -29.79
CA LEU A 42 8.52 4.10 -30.59
C LEU A 42 9.48 5.28 -30.84
N TYR A 43 8.92 6.46 -31.09
CA TYR A 43 9.70 7.64 -31.44
C TYR A 43 8.99 8.93 -31.06
N ARG A 44 9.74 9.90 -30.55
CA ARG A 44 9.24 11.26 -30.25
C ARG A 44 10.06 12.31 -30.95
N SER A 45 9.38 13.30 -31.55
CA SER A 45 10.02 14.50 -32.08
C SER A 45 9.12 15.71 -31.80
N GLY A 46 9.71 16.78 -31.30
CA GLY A 46 9.01 18.03 -31.02
C GLY A 46 7.89 17.96 -29.96
N THR A 47 7.84 16.90 -29.17
CA THR A 47 6.85 16.70 -28.11
C THR A 47 7.50 16.44 -26.76
N VAL A 48 6.84 16.90 -25.68
CA VAL A 48 7.22 16.62 -24.31
C VAL A 48 6.02 16.11 -23.53
N ARG A 49 6.24 15.15 -22.63
CA ARG A 49 5.22 14.74 -21.68
C ARG A 49 5.12 15.77 -20.56
N LYS A 50 3.92 16.21 -20.28
CA LYS A 50 3.66 17.15 -19.18
C LYS A 50 2.58 16.59 -18.27
N LEU A 51 2.94 16.31 -17.02
CA LEU A 51 1.98 15.97 -15.97
C LEU A 51 1.21 17.24 -15.59
N LYS A 52 -0.11 17.16 -15.62
CA LYS A 52 -0.97 18.23 -15.08
C LYS A 52 -1.14 18.00 -13.59
N PRO A 53 -0.82 18.98 -12.73
CA PRO A 53 -1.01 18.82 -11.29
C PRO A 53 -2.50 18.68 -10.96
N LEU A 54 -2.79 17.89 -9.94
CA LEU A 54 -4.12 17.79 -9.38
C LEU A 54 -4.54 19.14 -8.77
N LYS A 55 -5.79 19.51 -8.96
CA LYS A 55 -6.38 20.68 -8.30
C LYS A 55 -7.17 20.20 -7.08
N ARG A 56 -6.96 20.86 -5.95
CA ARG A 56 -7.79 20.63 -4.77
C ARG A 56 -9.23 21.00 -5.10
N PHE A 57 -10.17 20.14 -4.69
CA PHE A 57 -11.59 20.43 -4.77
C PHE A 57 -11.98 21.57 -3.81
N SER A 58 -11.40 21.58 -2.60
CA SER A 58 -11.67 22.54 -1.54
C SER A 58 -10.40 22.82 -0.72
N ASP A 59 -10.28 24.01 -0.15
CA ASP A 59 -9.23 24.35 0.82
C ASP A 59 -9.51 23.77 2.21
N LYS A 60 -10.74 23.31 2.45
CA LYS A 60 -11.12 22.64 3.70
C LYS A 60 -11.17 21.12 3.48
N PRO A 61 -10.80 20.32 4.49
CA PRO A 61 -11.00 18.87 4.42
C PRO A 61 -12.50 18.54 4.35
N VAL A 62 -12.86 17.53 3.56
CA VAL A 62 -14.26 17.05 3.46
C VAL A 62 -14.68 16.26 4.71
N ILE A 63 -13.73 15.68 5.44
CA ILE A 63 -13.94 15.10 6.77
C ILE A 63 -12.98 15.76 7.75
N ALA A 64 -13.51 16.42 8.77
CA ALA A 64 -12.74 17.15 9.77
C ALA A 64 -12.76 16.42 11.12
N ALA A 65 -11.75 16.65 11.94
CA ALA A 65 -11.73 16.25 13.35
C ALA A 65 -12.65 17.17 14.15
N ASP A 66 -13.89 16.75 14.39
CA ASP A 66 -14.93 17.53 15.07
C ASP A 66 -15.60 16.82 16.27
N LYS A 67 -15.06 15.64 16.64
CA LYS A 67 -15.54 14.85 17.78
C LYS A 67 -14.48 14.76 18.88
N LEU A 68 -14.89 14.46 20.09
CA LEU A 68 -13.98 14.35 21.24
C LEU A 68 -12.89 13.28 21.08
N TRP A 69 -13.14 12.24 20.27
CA TRP A 69 -12.19 11.18 19.98
C TRP A 69 -11.33 11.48 18.74
N GLU A 70 -11.39 12.67 18.18
CA GLU A 70 -10.76 13.07 16.94
C GLU A 70 -9.87 14.31 17.12
N THR A 71 -8.73 14.17 17.76
CA THR A 71 -7.70 15.23 17.70
C THR A 71 -7.07 15.30 16.31
N THR A 72 -6.93 14.15 15.67
CA THR A 72 -6.43 13.99 14.29
C THR A 72 -7.21 12.88 13.60
N VAL A 73 -7.45 13.05 12.30
CA VAL A 73 -8.05 12.05 11.42
C VAL A 73 -7.16 11.80 10.20
N ALA A 74 -7.01 10.53 9.80
CA ALA A 74 -6.22 10.14 8.64
C ALA A 74 -6.58 8.71 8.17
N TYR A 75 -5.84 8.19 7.17
CA TYR A 75 -5.92 6.83 6.65
C TYR A 75 -7.33 6.41 6.27
N CYS A 76 -7.85 7.08 5.25
CA CYS A 76 -9.22 6.91 4.79
C CYS A 76 -9.34 5.81 3.74
N SER A 77 -10.36 4.95 3.87
CA SER A 77 -10.84 4.06 2.81
C SER A 77 -12.26 4.46 2.44
N VAL A 78 -12.53 4.66 1.17
CA VAL A 78 -13.84 5.06 0.67
C VAL A 78 -14.38 4.02 -0.29
N TYR A 79 -15.62 3.64 -0.12
CA TYR A 79 -16.33 2.75 -1.02
C TYR A 79 -17.71 3.31 -1.32
N LYS A 80 -18.12 3.29 -2.61
CA LYS A 80 -19.49 3.59 -3.00
C LYS A 80 -20.26 2.29 -3.06
N ASN A 81 -21.17 2.10 -2.12
CA ASN A 81 -22.02 0.91 -2.09
C ASN A 81 -23.00 0.94 -3.28
N PRO A 82 -22.96 -0.04 -4.19
CA PRO A 82 -23.80 -0.04 -5.39
C PRO A 82 -25.29 -0.28 -5.09
N GLU A 83 -25.62 -0.91 -3.96
CA GLU A 83 -26.99 -1.22 -3.58
C GLU A 83 -27.70 0.00 -2.99
N SER A 84 -27.04 0.69 -2.05
CA SER A 84 -27.59 1.89 -1.41
C SER A 84 -27.30 3.19 -2.17
N GLY A 85 -26.29 3.18 -3.06
CA GLY A 85 -25.77 4.37 -3.73
C GLY A 85 -24.93 5.29 -2.83
N LYS A 86 -24.88 5.02 -1.52
CA LYS A 86 -24.15 5.83 -0.56
C LYS A 86 -22.65 5.57 -0.60
N TYR A 87 -21.88 6.59 -0.26
CA TYR A 87 -20.46 6.45 0.04
C TYR A 87 -20.28 6.06 1.51
N GLN A 88 -19.43 5.08 1.76
CA GLN A 88 -18.99 4.63 3.07
C GLN A 88 -17.54 5.03 3.25
N LEU A 89 -17.19 5.56 4.41
CA LEU A 89 -15.84 6.01 4.74
C LEU A 89 -15.41 5.37 6.05
N TRP A 90 -14.29 4.70 6.01
CA TRP A 90 -13.55 4.23 7.19
C TRP A 90 -12.33 5.10 7.35
N TYR A 91 -12.07 5.58 8.56
CA TYR A 91 -10.94 6.45 8.82
C TYR A 91 -10.40 6.22 10.23
N GLN A 92 -9.15 6.54 10.39
CA GLN A 92 -8.49 6.47 11.69
C GLN A 92 -8.58 7.81 12.42
N ALA A 93 -8.92 7.76 13.70
CA ALA A 93 -8.98 8.90 14.60
C ALA A 93 -8.10 8.69 15.83
N TRP A 94 -7.45 9.74 16.30
CA TRP A 94 -6.65 9.74 17.52
C TRP A 94 -7.23 10.73 18.53
N PRO A 95 -7.54 10.29 19.77
CA PRO A 95 -7.94 11.18 20.85
C PRO A 95 -6.72 11.74 21.60
N GLY A 96 -5.71 12.23 20.90
CA GLY A 96 -4.42 12.61 21.45
C GLY A 96 -3.42 11.45 21.44
N ARG A 97 -2.71 11.20 22.56
CA ARG A 97 -1.62 10.18 22.61
C ARG A 97 -2.09 8.77 23.04
N SER A 98 -3.34 8.58 23.36
CA SER A 98 -3.86 7.35 23.99
C SER A 98 -4.47 6.35 22.99
N GLY A 99 -3.72 5.96 21.97
CA GLY A 99 -4.15 4.95 21.01
C GLY A 99 -4.88 5.55 19.81
N CYS A 100 -5.52 4.68 19.02
CA CYS A 100 -6.30 5.07 17.86
C CYS A 100 -7.62 4.31 17.79
N TYR A 101 -8.55 4.88 17.07
CA TYR A 101 -9.84 4.31 16.76
C TYR A 101 -10.06 4.23 15.27
N MET A 102 -10.62 3.12 14.81
CA MET A 102 -11.26 3.02 13.51
C MET A 102 -12.66 3.61 13.63
N CYS A 103 -12.99 4.57 12.80
CA CYS A 103 -14.27 5.27 12.79
C CYS A 103 -14.96 5.13 11.44
N TYR A 104 -16.27 5.41 11.42
CA TYR A 104 -17.10 5.31 10.23
C TYR A 104 -17.84 6.61 9.95
N ALA A 105 -18.02 6.92 8.67
CA ALA A 105 -18.91 7.96 8.20
C ALA A 105 -19.58 7.53 6.90
N GLU A 106 -20.71 8.14 6.57
CA GLU A 106 -21.43 7.92 5.30
C GLU A 106 -21.79 9.25 4.62
N SER A 107 -21.98 9.19 3.31
CA SER A 107 -22.33 10.35 2.50
C SER A 107 -23.15 9.96 1.28
N ASP A 108 -24.05 10.83 0.83
CA ASP A 108 -24.79 10.65 -0.42
C ASP A 108 -24.01 11.17 -1.63
N ASP A 109 -23.09 12.12 -1.42
CA ASP A 109 -22.39 12.85 -2.49
C ASP A 109 -20.86 12.71 -2.45
N GLY A 110 -20.30 12.08 -1.39
CA GLY A 110 -18.84 11.96 -1.17
C GLY A 110 -18.17 13.24 -0.68
N ILE A 111 -18.93 14.29 -0.39
CA ILE A 111 -18.47 15.62 0.04
C ILE A 111 -18.97 15.93 1.46
N ASN A 112 -20.28 15.74 1.66
CA ASN A 112 -20.94 16.00 2.92
C ASN A 112 -21.08 14.69 3.71
N TRP A 113 -20.29 14.56 4.78
CA TRP A 113 -20.16 13.31 5.55
C TRP A 113 -20.94 13.39 6.85
N ILE A 114 -21.68 12.34 7.14
CA ILE A 114 -22.39 12.14 8.41
C ILE A 114 -21.65 11.08 9.22
N LYS A 115 -21.42 11.36 10.50
CA LYS A 115 -20.81 10.46 11.48
C LYS A 115 -21.95 9.90 12.38
N PRO A 116 -22.48 8.70 12.09
CA PRO A 116 -23.63 8.16 12.81
C PRO A 116 -23.27 7.72 14.24
N GLU A 117 -24.27 7.75 15.15
CA GLU A 117 -24.14 7.15 16.48
C GLU A 117 -24.36 5.62 16.36
N LEU A 118 -23.28 4.84 16.40
CA LEU A 118 -23.31 3.39 16.18
C LEU A 118 -23.54 2.58 17.46
N GLY A 119 -23.18 3.14 18.61
CA GLY A 119 -23.40 2.45 19.89
C GLY A 119 -22.46 1.28 20.21
N LEU A 120 -21.43 1.03 19.37
CA LEU A 120 -20.58 -0.15 19.46
C LEU A 120 -19.54 -0.09 20.58
N LEU A 121 -19.03 1.12 20.86
CA LEU A 121 -18.01 1.34 21.89
C LEU A 121 -18.37 2.51 22.80
N THR A 122 -17.90 2.43 24.04
CA THR A 122 -17.99 3.55 24.98
C THR A 122 -16.72 4.39 24.94
N PHE A 123 -16.87 5.70 24.77
CA PHE A 123 -15.84 6.71 24.89
C PHE A 123 -16.25 7.74 25.93
N ASN A 124 -15.44 7.95 26.97
CA ASN A 124 -15.72 8.87 28.08
C ASN A 124 -17.14 8.72 28.68
N GLY A 125 -17.58 7.47 28.86
CA GLY A 125 -18.88 7.16 29.45
C GLY A 125 -20.09 7.23 28.51
N SER A 126 -19.89 7.53 27.21
CA SER A 126 -20.95 7.60 26.21
C SER A 126 -20.71 6.65 25.04
N SER A 127 -21.76 5.97 24.59
CA SER A 127 -21.76 5.16 23.36
C SER A 127 -22.25 5.94 22.14
N LYS A 128 -22.59 7.22 22.29
CA LYS A 128 -23.00 8.09 21.17
C LYS A 128 -21.78 8.52 20.34
N ASN A 129 -21.28 7.60 19.56
CA ASN A 129 -20.11 7.80 18.72
C ASN A 129 -20.15 6.90 17.48
N ASN A 130 -19.26 7.17 16.53
CA ASN A 130 -19.09 6.42 15.27
C ASN A 130 -17.83 5.52 15.28
N ILE A 131 -17.38 5.11 16.46
CA ILE A 131 -16.20 4.28 16.63
C ILE A 131 -16.56 2.81 16.37
N LEU A 132 -15.79 2.15 15.51
CA LEU A 132 -15.96 0.73 15.19
C LEU A 132 -15.14 -0.17 16.12
N PHE A 133 -13.84 0.07 16.22
CA PHE A 133 -12.93 -0.68 17.10
C PHE A 133 -11.67 0.13 17.43
N LYS A 134 -10.89 -0.39 18.40
CA LYS A 134 -9.64 0.21 18.88
C LYS A 134 -8.41 -0.46 18.25
N ASN A 135 -7.29 0.28 18.25
CA ASN A 135 -5.95 -0.22 17.94
C ASN A 135 -5.77 -0.76 16.51
N GLY A 136 -6.51 -0.23 15.55
CA GLY A 136 -6.32 -0.51 14.13
C GLY A 136 -5.56 0.64 13.46
N TYR A 137 -4.23 0.59 13.47
CA TYR A 137 -3.41 1.65 12.89
C TYR A 137 -3.28 1.49 11.37
N GLY A 138 -3.38 2.61 10.65
CA GLY A 138 -3.22 2.64 9.19
C GLY A 138 -4.14 1.64 8.47
N ALA A 139 -5.38 1.48 8.96
CA ALA A 139 -6.30 0.49 8.45
C ALA A 139 -6.78 0.83 7.04
N SER A 140 -6.89 -0.19 6.21
CA SER A 140 -7.48 -0.13 4.89
C SER A 140 -8.64 -1.12 4.78
N VAL A 141 -9.70 -0.72 4.08
CA VAL A 141 -10.93 -1.50 3.90
C VAL A 141 -11.23 -1.67 2.42
N ILE A 142 -11.61 -2.89 2.04
CA ILE A 142 -12.16 -3.20 0.72
C ILE A 142 -13.49 -3.94 0.86
N PHE A 143 -14.30 -3.89 -0.19
CA PHE A 143 -15.49 -4.71 -0.35
C PHE A 143 -15.26 -5.75 -1.44
N ASP A 144 -15.32 -7.03 -1.07
CA ASP A 144 -15.22 -8.16 -1.97
C ASP A 144 -16.61 -8.77 -2.22
N LYS A 145 -17.25 -8.32 -3.27
CA LYS A 145 -18.58 -8.81 -3.68
C LYS A 145 -18.60 -10.30 -4.05
N ASN A 146 -17.43 -10.86 -4.36
CA ASN A 146 -17.31 -12.25 -4.83
C ASN A 146 -17.01 -13.24 -3.68
N ASP A 147 -16.79 -12.75 -2.44
CA ASP A 147 -16.63 -13.66 -1.31
C ASP A 147 -17.93 -14.48 -1.13
N PRO A 148 -17.85 -15.82 -1.11
CA PRO A 148 -19.02 -16.68 -0.95
C PRO A 148 -19.67 -16.54 0.43
N ASP A 149 -18.91 -16.10 1.43
CA ASP A 149 -19.38 -15.85 2.79
C ASP A 149 -19.82 -14.39 2.92
N PRO A 150 -21.13 -14.11 3.00
CA PRO A 150 -21.63 -12.74 3.07
C PRO A 150 -21.12 -11.99 4.30
N ASP A 151 -20.77 -12.71 5.38
CA ASP A 151 -20.26 -12.12 6.63
C ASP A 151 -18.79 -11.65 6.50
N LYS A 152 -18.12 -11.98 5.38
CA LYS A 152 -16.72 -11.64 5.11
C LYS A 152 -16.50 -10.72 3.93
N ARG A 153 -17.55 -10.19 3.33
CA ARG A 153 -17.43 -9.33 2.13
C ARG A 153 -16.70 -8.03 2.38
N TYR A 154 -16.88 -7.41 3.54
CA TYR A 154 -16.00 -6.31 3.94
C TYR A 154 -14.78 -6.88 4.62
N LYS A 155 -13.62 -6.48 4.15
CA LYS A 155 -12.32 -6.95 4.62
C LYS A 155 -11.47 -5.76 5.03
N SER A 156 -10.83 -5.86 6.18
CA SER A 156 -9.89 -4.85 6.65
C SER A 156 -8.54 -5.49 6.98
N ALA A 157 -7.48 -4.86 6.54
CA ALA A 157 -6.12 -5.11 7.01
C ALA A 157 -5.62 -3.86 7.74
N PHE A 158 -4.98 -4.05 8.89
CA PHE A 158 -4.48 -2.98 9.74
C PHE A 158 -3.28 -3.44 10.54
N TRP A 159 -2.47 -2.50 11.00
CA TRP A 159 -1.40 -2.82 11.93
C TRP A 159 -1.93 -2.70 13.37
N GLU A 160 -1.74 -3.74 14.15
CA GLU A 160 -2.22 -3.81 15.51
C GLU A 160 -1.07 -3.79 16.50
N GLN A 161 -1.16 -2.87 17.46
CA GLN A 161 -0.28 -2.80 18.60
C GLN A 161 -1.16 -2.68 19.85
N ASP A 162 -1.26 -3.74 20.61
CA ASP A 162 -1.93 -3.71 21.92
C ASP A 162 -0.91 -4.05 23.01
N LEU A 163 -0.23 -3.04 23.50
CA LEU A 163 0.71 -3.15 24.61
C LEU A 163 0.00 -3.48 25.94
N ILE A 164 -1.31 -3.22 26.03
CA ILE A 164 -2.10 -3.37 27.27
C ILE A 164 -2.66 -4.79 27.41
N LYS A 165 -2.96 -5.47 26.29
CA LYS A 165 -3.56 -6.81 26.29
C LYS A 165 -2.58 -7.96 26.08
N GLY A 166 -1.27 -7.69 26.08
CA GLY A 166 -0.26 -8.73 25.98
C GLY A 166 -0.14 -9.34 24.59
N LEU A 167 -0.49 -8.61 23.52
CA LEU A 167 0.00 -8.95 22.20
C LEU A 167 1.52 -8.95 22.26
N LYS A 168 2.06 -10.14 22.23
CA LYS A 168 3.51 -10.38 22.36
C LYS A 168 4.28 -9.74 21.20
N TYR A 169 3.60 -9.54 20.06
CA TYR A 169 4.19 -9.00 18.84
C TYR A 169 3.18 -8.11 18.11
N PRO A 170 3.51 -6.84 17.83
CA PRO A 170 2.71 -6.03 16.92
C PRO A 170 2.82 -6.58 15.50
N GLY A 171 1.83 -6.30 14.66
CA GLY A 171 1.88 -6.75 13.27
C GLY A 171 0.62 -6.49 12.48
N MET A 172 0.61 -6.99 11.24
CA MET A 172 -0.55 -6.92 10.38
C MET A 172 -1.62 -7.91 10.84
N SER A 173 -2.76 -7.36 11.17
CA SER A 173 -3.98 -8.04 11.57
C SER A 173 -5.08 -7.84 10.54
N ILE A 174 -6.07 -8.71 10.53
CA ILE A 174 -7.22 -8.63 9.64
C ILE A 174 -8.54 -8.70 10.42
N ALA A 175 -9.59 -8.17 9.79
CA ALA A 175 -10.97 -8.30 10.27
C ALA A 175 -11.93 -8.42 9.09
N TYR A 176 -13.10 -8.97 9.37
CA TYR A 176 -14.21 -9.14 8.44
C TYR A 176 -15.44 -8.43 8.96
N SER A 177 -16.35 -8.10 8.05
CA SER A 177 -17.64 -7.53 8.40
C SER A 177 -18.68 -7.84 7.32
N PRO A 178 -19.95 -8.09 7.68
CA PRO A 178 -21.05 -8.22 6.71
C PRO A 178 -21.48 -6.88 6.12
N ASP A 179 -21.31 -5.78 6.86
CA ASP A 179 -21.91 -4.47 6.56
C ASP A 179 -20.90 -3.30 6.59
N GLY A 180 -19.64 -3.56 6.97
CA GLY A 180 -18.61 -2.54 7.15
C GLY A 180 -18.68 -1.77 8.47
N ILE A 181 -19.60 -2.17 9.36
CA ILE A 181 -19.83 -1.56 10.69
C ILE A 181 -19.52 -2.56 11.81
N HIS A 182 -20.05 -3.78 11.71
CA HIS A 182 -19.84 -4.84 12.70
C HIS A 182 -18.65 -5.70 12.32
N TRP A 183 -17.51 -5.46 12.96
CA TRP A 183 -16.23 -6.09 12.59
C TRP A 183 -15.84 -7.21 13.56
N GLU A 184 -15.44 -8.34 12.99
CA GLU A 184 -14.85 -9.46 13.72
C GLU A 184 -13.37 -9.60 13.34
N LYS A 185 -12.49 -9.49 14.35
CA LYS A 185 -11.05 -9.69 14.18
C LYS A 185 -10.72 -11.17 14.07
N HIS A 186 -9.82 -11.52 13.16
CA HIS A 186 -9.39 -12.90 12.99
C HIS A 186 -8.66 -13.42 14.25
N PRO A 187 -8.99 -14.64 14.76
CA PRO A 187 -8.49 -15.12 16.05
C PRO A 187 -6.98 -15.38 16.09
N LYS A 188 -6.34 -15.56 14.91
CA LYS A 188 -4.88 -15.79 14.80
C LYS A 188 -4.08 -14.51 14.58
N ASN A 189 -4.69 -13.34 14.72
CA ASN A 189 -3.97 -12.07 14.59
C ASN A 189 -2.82 -11.93 15.61
N PRO A 190 -1.70 -11.28 15.27
CA PRO A 190 -1.37 -10.77 13.93
C PRO A 190 -0.92 -11.89 13.00
N LEU A 191 -1.33 -11.83 11.72
CA LEU A 191 -0.96 -12.82 10.70
C LEU A 191 0.46 -12.62 10.18
N ILE A 192 0.92 -11.38 10.14
CA ILE A 192 2.31 -11.03 9.82
C ILE A 192 2.85 -10.21 10.99
N LYS A 193 3.91 -10.68 11.63
CA LYS A 193 4.57 -9.95 12.72
C LYS A 193 5.28 -8.72 12.17
N GLY A 194 5.11 -7.59 12.85
CA GLY A 194 5.68 -6.31 12.46
C GLY A 194 7.03 -6.03 13.11
N SER A 195 7.73 -5.01 12.61
CA SER A 195 9.07 -4.63 13.05
C SER A 195 9.11 -3.56 14.14
N TYR A 196 7.99 -3.01 14.55
CA TYR A 196 8.01 -1.95 15.55
C TYR A 196 8.29 -2.53 16.93
N GLY A 197 9.56 -2.58 17.28
CA GLY A 197 10.04 -3.13 18.55
C GLY A 197 10.59 -4.56 18.49
N ASP A 198 10.26 -5.33 17.46
CA ASP A 198 10.88 -6.65 17.20
C ASP A 198 11.65 -6.59 15.89
N TYR A 199 12.92 -6.52 16.02
CA TYR A 199 13.83 -6.47 14.93
C TYR A 199 13.99 -7.86 14.26
N ILE A 200 13.65 -7.96 12.99
CA ILE A 200 13.72 -9.22 12.23
C ILE A 200 14.65 -9.11 11.02
N GLN A 201 15.35 -7.99 10.84
CA GLN A 201 16.07 -7.75 9.60
C GLN A 201 17.57 -7.58 9.76
N PRO A 202 18.36 -8.22 8.89
CA PRO A 202 19.73 -7.79 8.68
C PRO A 202 19.76 -6.40 8.03
N PRO A 203 20.81 -5.60 8.24
CA PRO A 203 20.98 -4.30 7.60
C PRO A 203 20.94 -4.44 6.07
N LEU A 204 19.96 -3.81 5.44
CA LEU A 204 19.82 -3.81 3.97
C LEU A 204 20.55 -2.64 3.30
N ALA A 205 21.11 -1.72 4.07
CA ALA A 205 21.65 -0.48 3.54
C ALA A 205 22.76 -0.66 2.48
N ASN A 206 23.59 -1.68 2.62
CA ASN A 206 24.60 -1.98 1.59
C ASN A 206 23.99 -2.53 0.31
N ASP A 207 22.86 -3.23 0.43
CA ASP A 207 22.13 -3.81 -0.69
C ASP A 207 21.30 -2.74 -1.43
N LEU A 208 20.82 -1.70 -0.73
CA LEU A 208 20.10 -0.57 -1.35
C LEU A 208 20.98 0.14 -2.38
N LYS A 209 22.28 0.34 -2.06
CA LYS A 209 23.24 0.96 -3.00
C LYS A 209 23.52 0.09 -4.23
N GLN A 210 23.26 -1.21 -4.17
CA GLN A 210 23.58 -2.17 -5.22
C GLN A 210 22.38 -2.59 -6.07
N GLN A 211 21.23 -1.94 -5.93
CA GLN A 211 19.95 -2.34 -6.55
C GLN A 211 19.52 -3.79 -6.24
N GLY A 212 20.16 -4.43 -5.25
CA GLY A 212 19.89 -5.81 -4.85
C GLY A 212 18.81 -5.98 -3.78
N ALA A 213 18.23 -4.88 -3.29
CA ALA A 213 17.25 -4.93 -2.19
C ALA A 213 15.85 -5.32 -2.64
N GLN A 214 15.51 -5.12 -3.91
CA GLN A 214 14.19 -5.43 -4.43
C GLN A 214 13.83 -6.90 -4.20
N GLY A 215 12.62 -7.13 -3.69
CA GLY A 215 12.12 -8.47 -3.42
C GLY A 215 12.68 -9.16 -2.16
N LYS A 216 13.59 -8.53 -1.42
CA LYS A 216 14.04 -9.09 -0.14
C LYS A 216 12.91 -9.12 0.89
N PRO A 217 12.81 -10.18 1.70
CA PRO A 217 11.83 -10.24 2.77
C PRO A 217 12.12 -9.20 3.83
N VAL A 218 11.09 -8.48 4.23
CA VAL A 218 11.14 -7.44 5.27
C VAL A 218 9.86 -7.51 6.10
N SER A 219 9.79 -6.76 7.18
CA SER A 219 8.60 -6.69 8.01
C SER A 219 7.58 -5.68 7.49
N VAL A 220 6.42 -5.63 8.13
CA VAL A 220 5.39 -4.60 7.93
C VAL A 220 5.35 -3.64 9.10
N SER A 221 4.80 -2.45 8.91
CA SER A 221 4.59 -1.43 9.93
C SER A 221 3.20 -0.77 9.79
N ASP A 222 2.96 0.29 10.51
CA ASP A 222 1.68 0.89 10.88
C ASP A 222 0.95 1.68 9.76
N VAL A 223 1.31 1.49 8.51
CA VAL A 223 0.55 2.01 7.36
C VAL A 223 0.30 0.85 6.40
N ILE A 224 -0.96 0.51 6.24
CA ILE A 224 -1.42 -0.64 5.44
C ILE A 224 -2.37 -0.11 4.36
N ASP A 225 -2.11 -0.46 3.12
CA ASP A 225 -3.01 -0.23 2.01
C ASP A 225 -3.39 -1.56 1.37
N LEU A 226 -4.67 -1.90 1.44
CA LEU A 226 -5.22 -3.18 0.99
C LEU A 226 -5.98 -2.98 -0.33
N ILE A 227 -5.68 -3.80 -1.32
CA ILE A 227 -6.40 -3.85 -2.58
C ILE A 227 -6.79 -5.29 -2.95
N TRP A 228 -7.82 -5.44 -3.76
CA TRP A 228 -8.00 -6.60 -4.60
C TRP A 228 -7.23 -6.39 -5.91
N ASP A 229 -6.17 -7.14 -6.09
CA ASP A 229 -5.37 -7.11 -7.33
C ASP A 229 -6.07 -7.96 -8.39
N GLN A 230 -6.86 -7.29 -9.23
CA GLN A 230 -7.64 -7.97 -10.28
C GLN A 230 -6.76 -8.58 -11.39
N ASN A 231 -5.53 -8.09 -11.59
CA ASN A 231 -4.60 -8.62 -12.57
C ASN A 231 -4.02 -9.96 -12.10
N ARG A 232 -3.72 -10.07 -10.81
CA ARG A 232 -3.11 -11.26 -10.21
C ARG A 232 -4.11 -12.17 -9.49
N GLN A 233 -5.36 -11.73 -9.34
CA GLN A 233 -6.44 -12.44 -8.63
C GLN A 233 -6.03 -12.79 -7.19
N VAL A 234 -5.51 -11.80 -6.46
CA VAL A 234 -5.09 -11.92 -5.06
C VAL A 234 -5.46 -10.66 -4.27
N TYR A 235 -5.62 -10.81 -2.98
CA TYR A 235 -5.53 -9.68 -2.07
C TYR A 235 -4.08 -9.25 -1.97
N ALA A 236 -3.82 -7.97 -2.13
CA ALA A 236 -2.48 -7.42 -2.00
C ALA A 236 -2.46 -6.31 -0.97
N VAL A 237 -1.41 -6.29 -0.16
CA VAL A 237 -1.16 -5.22 0.79
C VAL A 237 0.14 -4.52 0.39
N TYR A 238 0.06 -3.22 0.24
CA TYR A 238 1.19 -2.31 0.16
C TYR A 238 1.34 -1.65 1.53
N ALA A 239 2.43 -1.91 2.21
CA ALA A 239 2.61 -1.45 3.57
C ALA A 239 3.91 -0.70 3.76
N LYS A 240 3.92 0.18 4.75
CA LYS A 240 5.16 0.77 5.24
C LYS A 240 6.05 -0.31 5.85
N THR A 241 7.35 -0.17 5.65
CA THR A 241 8.37 -0.90 6.41
C THR A 241 9.47 0.06 6.86
N TRP A 242 10.32 -0.43 7.75
CA TRP A 242 11.51 0.26 8.15
C TRP A 242 12.74 -0.47 7.62
N LEU A 243 13.72 0.29 7.17
CA LEU A 243 15.04 -0.19 6.79
C LEU A 243 16.05 0.22 7.83
N ASP A 244 17.03 -0.62 8.05
CA ASP A 244 18.14 -0.27 8.91
C ASP A 244 19.24 0.45 8.15
N GLY A 245 19.93 1.30 8.85
CA GLY A 245 21.01 2.10 8.30
C GLY A 245 22.31 1.31 8.10
N PRO A 246 23.24 1.88 7.31
CA PRO A 246 24.53 1.28 6.99
C PRO A 246 25.43 1.07 8.20
N LYS A 247 25.15 1.76 9.31
CA LYS A 247 25.88 1.66 10.59
C LYS A 247 25.17 0.75 11.59
N GLY A 248 24.14 -0.01 11.18
CA GLY A 248 23.31 -0.82 12.07
C GLY A 248 22.26 0.00 12.81
N ASP A 249 21.96 1.19 12.33
CA ASP A 249 20.95 2.08 12.89
C ASP A 249 19.57 1.52 12.64
N MET A 250 18.88 1.14 13.69
CA MET A 250 17.51 0.65 13.59
C MET A 250 16.55 1.75 13.10
N HIS A 251 15.61 1.36 12.21
CA HIS A 251 14.56 2.27 11.70
C HIS A 251 15.11 3.52 11.00
N TRP A 252 16.17 3.33 10.22
CA TRP A 252 16.85 4.43 9.54
C TRP A 252 15.99 5.12 8.48
N LYS A 253 15.31 4.35 7.59
CA LYS A 253 14.45 4.89 6.52
C LYS A 253 13.13 4.12 6.41
N ARG A 254 12.08 4.82 6.05
CA ARG A 254 10.81 4.21 5.64
C ARG A 254 10.86 3.81 4.19
N ALA A 255 10.22 2.69 3.87
CA ALA A 255 10.09 2.14 2.52
C ALA A 255 8.74 1.43 2.37
N VAL A 256 8.44 0.94 1.17
CA VAL A 256 7.20 0.24 0.85
C VAL A 256 7.48 -1.23 0.57
N VAL A 257 6.66 -2.09 1.16
CA VAL A 257 6.65 -3.54 0.92
C VAL A 257 5.33 -3.96 0.30
N ARG A 258 5.35 -5.12 -0.35
CA ARG A 258 4.17 -5.81 -0.83
C ARG A 258 4.10 -7.23 -0.25
N THR A 259 2.90 -7.66 0.14
CA THR A 259 2.54 -9.04 0.48
C THR A 259 1.22 -9.39 -0.17
N GLU A 260 0.98 -10.68 -0.41
CA GLU A 260 -0.20 -11.18 -1.13
C GLU A 260 -0.84 -12.36 -0.42
N SER A 261 -2.14 -12.51 -0.62
CA SER A 261 -2.90 -13.68 -0.17
C SER A 261 -4.00 -14.04 -1.17
N LYS A 262 -4.23 -15.33 -1.41
CA LYS A 262 -5.36 -15.82 -2.21
C LYS A 262 -6.65 -15.97 -1.41
N ASN A 263 -6.54 -16.16 -0.11
CA ASN A 263 -7.67 -16.46 0.78
C ASN A 263 -7.84 -15.46 1.93
N PHE A 264 -7.07 -14.35 1.90
CA PHE A 264 -7.05 -13.32 2.92
C PHE A 264 -6.51 -13.76 4.30
N ILE A 265 -6.07 -15.00 4.46
CA ILE A 265 -5.55 -15.57 5.71
C ILE A 265 -4.06 -15.89 5.59
N ASP A 266 -3.69 -16.61 4.53
CA ASP A 266 -2.32 -17.06 4.30
C ASP A 266 -1.58 -16.04 3.44
N TRP A 267 -0.76 -15.21 4.07
CA TRP A 267 -0.02 -14.14 3.43
C TRP A 267 1.42 -14.56 3.13
N THR A 268 1.91 -14.14 1.97
CA THR A 268 3.32 -14.30 1.61
C THR A 268 4.21 -13.47 2.54
N LYS A 269 5.49 -13.81 2.61
CA LYS A 269 6.45 -12.93 3.28
C LYS A 269 6.49 -11.58 2.58
N PRO A 270 6.35 -10.44 3.30
CA PRO A 270 6.44 -9.12 2.71
C PRO A 270 7.78 -8.92 2.01
N ARG A 271 7.75 -8.32 0.84
CA ARG A 271 8.96 -8.05 0.03
C ARG A 271 9.09 -6.56 -0.21
N LEU A 272 10.31 -6.06 -0.09
CA LEU A 272 10.64 -4.67 -0.39
C LEU A 272 10.43 -4.40 -1.89
N ILE A 273 9.69 -3.32 -2.20
CA ILE A 273 9.33 -2.97 -3.58
C ILE A 273 9.71 -1.54 -3.96
N ILE A 274 9.59 -0.57 -3.04
CA ILE A 274 9.99 0.82 -3.26
C ILE A 274 10.74 1.30 -2.02
N TRP A 275 11.87 1.95 -2.23
CA TRP A 275 12.70 2.54 -1.18
C TRP A 275 13.31 3.85 -1.64
N PRO A 276 13.79 4.71 -0.72
CA PRO A 276 14.52 5.91 -1.10
C PRO A 276 15.75 5.56 -1.93
N ASP A 277 15.95 6.25 -3.03
CA ASP A 277 17.06 6.03 -3.97
C ASP A 277 18.04 7.21 -3.99
N GLU A 278 18.98 7.19 -4.94
CA GLU A 278 20.00 8.22 -5.07
C GLU A 278 19.46 9.63 -5.36
N PHE A 279 18.24 9.73 -5.90
CA PHE A 279 17.58 11.01 -6.16
C PHE A 279 16.93 11.58 -4.89
N ASP A 280 16.82 10.80 -3.84
CA ASP A 280 16.25 11.16 -2.56
C ASP A 280 17.29 11.66 -1.54
N SER A 281 18.43 12.15 -2.00
CA SER A 281 19.53 12.59 -1.13
C SER A 281 19.97 11.54 -0.11
N ILE A 282 19.91 10.27 -0.50
CA ILE A 282 20.31 9.12 0.33
C ILE A 282 21.77 9.24 0.79
N ASN A 283 22.56 10.06 0.09
CA ASN A 283 23.97 10.28 0.37
C ASN A 283 24.26 11.32 1.47
N ASP A 284 23.25 12.12 1.86
CA ASP A 284 23.38 13.13 2.94
C ASP A 284 23.38 12.52 4.34
N LEU A 285 23.57 11.22 4.43
CA LEU A 285 23.40 10.40 5.62
C LEU A 285 24.55 10.48 6.63
N ALA A 286 25.55 11.28 6.35
CA ALA A 286 26.79 11.22 7.15
C ALA A 286 26.68 11.88 8.53
N GLU A 287 25.74 12.83 8.77
CA GLU A 287 25.85 13.73 9.92
C GLU A 287 24.53 14.14 10.58
N THR A 288 23.48 13.35 10.57
CA THR A 288 22.24 13.83 11.15
C THR A 288 22.05 13.46 12.61
N ASP A 289 21.77 14.46 13.41
CA ASP A 289 21.45 14.37 14.81
C ASP A 289 20.04 13.77 15.00
N ARG A 290 19.93 12.67 15.74
CA ARG A 290 18.76 11.82 15.92
C ARG A 290 17.77 12.31 16.97
N THR A 291 17.70 13.59 17.22
CA THR A 291 16.93 14.13 18.34
C THR A 291 15.44 14.29 18.09
N ALA A 292 14.95 14.14 16.87
CA ALA A 292 13.51 14.18 16.58
C ALA A 292 12.87 12.82 16.85
N GLY A 293 12.17 12.68 17.95
CA GLY A 293 11.50 11.47 18.38
C GLY A 293 10.59 10.86 17.32
N GLY A 294 10.96 9.71 16.82
CA GLY A 294 10.19 9.00 15.82
C GLY A 294 10.99 8.11 14.89
N GLY A 295 12.18 7.68 15.28
CA GLY A 295 12.97 6.68 14.55
C GLY A 295 13.09 7.03 13.06
N GLY A 296 14.21 7.42 12.63
CA GLY A 296 14.47 7.74 11.23
C GLY A 296 15.55 8.81 11.12
N SER A 297 16.40 8.68 10.11
CA SER A 297 17.36 9.73 9.77
C SER A 297 16.62 10.89 9.11
N ASP A 298 17.23 12.05 9.16
CA ASP A 298 16.83 13.18 8.35
C ASP A 298 16.84 12.84 6.85
N GLY A 299 16.18 13.65 6.05
CA GLY A 299 16.07 13.50 4.62
C GLY A 299 14.85 12.72 4.18
N VAL A 300 14.82 12.36 2.90
CA VAL A 300 13.66 11.77 2.26
C VAL A 300 13.41 10.34 2.73
N GLN A 301 12.16 10.05 3.04
CA GLN A 301 11.64 8.74 3.41
C GLN A 301 10.33 8.48 2.67
N LEU A 302 9.99 7.22 2.43
CA LEU A 302 8.74 6.83 1.79
C LEU A 302 7.74 6.40 2.87
N HIS A 303 6.80 7.29 3.20
CA HIS A 303 5.89 7.07 4.31
C HIS A 303 4.82 6.02 4.00
N SER A 304 4.28 6.02 2.79
CA SER A 304 3.36 5.00 2.29
C SER A 304 3.31 5.03 0.76
N GLY A 305 2.78 3.96 0.17
CA GLY A 305 2.61 3.84 -1.26
C GLY A 305 1.26 3.20 -1.60
N PRO A 306 0.12 3.88 -1.28
CA PRO A 306 -1.18 3.38 -1.70
C PRO A 306 -1.19 3.11 -3.20
N ALA A 307 -1.67 1.92 -3.55
CA ALA A 307 -1.60 1.45 -4.93
C ALA A 307 -2.98 1.06 -5.46
N PHE A 308 -3.17 1.17 -6.75
CA PHE A 308 -4.34 0.68 -7.45
C PHE A 308 -3.97 0.20 -8.85
N TYR A 309 -4.78 -0.70 -9.40
CA TYR A 309 -4.62 -1.19 -10.75
C TYR A 309 -5.66 -0.56 -11.67
N TYR A 310 -5.20 0.01 -12.78
CA TYR A 310 -6.07 0.64 -13.77
C TYR A 310 -5.45 0.51 -15.17
N ASN A 311 -6.24 0.02 -16.11
CA ASN A 311 -5.88 -0.07 -17.54
C ASN A 311 -4.48 -0.67 -17.78
N ASP A 312 -4.28 -1.88 -17.26
CA ASP A 312 -3.04 -2.70 -17.40
C ASP A 312 -1.78 -2.10 -16.72
N LEU A 313 -1.98 -1.14 -15.82
CA LEU A 313 -0.91 -0.53 -15.04
C LEU A 313 -1.27 -0.48 -13.55
N TYR A 314 -0.27 -0.62 -12.72
CA TYR A 314 -0.34 -0.26 -11.31
C TYR A 314 0.15 1.17 -11.15
N PHE A 315 -0.57 1.91 -10.36
CA PHE A 315 -0.26 3.28 -9.96
C PHE A 315 -0.07 3.30 -8.45
N SER A 316 0.90 4.06 -7.97
CA SER A 316 1.01 4.38 -6.55
C SER A 316 1.09 5.89 -6.36
N MET A 317 0.31 6.38 -5.41
CA MET A 317 0.36 7.75 -4.89
C MET A 317 1.35 7.78 -3.73
N LEU A 318 2.63 7.70 -4.06
CA LEU A 318 3.72 7.54 -3.11
C LEU A 318 3.86 8.78 -2.24
N GLN A 319 3.75 8.62 -0.93
CA GLN A 319 3.94 9.70 0.04
C GLN A 319 5.42 9.83 0.38
N VAL A 320 6.03 10.85 -0.18
CA VAL A 320 7.45 11.16 0.01
C VAL A 320 7.58 12.15 1.17
N MET A 321 8.12 11.70 2.29
CA MET A 321 8.25 12.50 3.51
C MET A 321 9.64 13.10 3.61
N ASP A 322 9.73 14.41 3.70
CA ASP A 322 10.93 15.11 4.09
C ASP A 322 10.99 15.23 5.61
N SER A 323 11.64 14.29 6.28
CA SER A 323 11.65 14.20 7.74
C SER A 323 12.70 15.10 8.40
N GLY A 324 13.68 15.59 7.67
CA GLY A 324 14.74 16.47 8.18
C GLY A 324 14.50 17.97 7.92
N GLY A 325 13.57 18.27 7.03
CA GLY A 325 13.32 19.63 6.58
C GLY A 325 11.96 20.16 7.03
N THR A 326 11.05 20.31 6.07
CA THR A 326 9.75 20.97 6.29
C THR A 326 8.70 20.09 6.95
N GLY A 327 8.93 18.77 7.03
CA GLY A 327 7.91 17.78 7.42
C GLY A 327 6.78 17.60 6.40
N ASN A 328 6.88 18.23 5.23
CA ASN A 328 5.92 18.09 4.16
C ASN A 328 5.96 16.66 3.58
N MET A 329 4.80 16.20 3.13
CA MET A 329 4.65 14.93 2.43
C MET A 329 4.06 15.16 1.03
N PRO A 330 4.85 15.61 0.05
CA PRO A 330 4.40 15.62 -1.33
C PRO A 330 4.05 14.22 -1.81
N ILE A 331 3.17 14.17 -2.81
CA ILE A 331 2.75 12.92 -3.43
C ILE A 331 3.45 12.81 -4.79
N GLU A 332 4.17 11.73 -4.98
CA GLU A 332 4.73 11.34 -6.27
C GLU A 332 3.90 10.24 -6.92
N LEU A 333 3.84 10.27 -8.26
CA LEU A 333 3.24 9.20 -9.03
C LEU A 333 4.30 8.16 -9.35
N ALA A 334 4.13 6.95 -8.84
CA ALA A 334 4.92 5.80 -9.23
C ALA A 334 4.09 4.83 -10.07
N LEU A 335 4.75 4.15 -11.00
CA LEU A 335 4.13 3.26 -12.00
C LEU A 335 4.79 1.88 -11.99
N SER A 336 3.98 0.84 -12.17
CA SER A 336 4.47 -0.54 -12.32
C SER A 336 3.60 -1.34 -13.29
N ARG A 337 4.17 -2.34 -13.98
CA ARG A 337 3.42 -3.28 -14.81
C ARG A 337 3.15 -4.61 -14.12
N ASP A 338 3.90 -4.91 -13.09
CA ASP A 338 3.82 -6.19 -12.36
C ASP A 338 3.41 -6.03 -10.89
N GLY A 339 3.30 -4.78 -10.40
CA GLY A 339 3.03 -4.45 -9.00
C GLY A 339 4.24 -4.63 -8.06
N TYR A 340 5.41 -4.98 -8.60
CA TYR A 340 6.64 -5.21 -7.84
C TYR A 340 7.78 -4.29 -8.27
N SER A 341 7.93 -4.09 -9.57
CA SER A 341 8.98 -3.23 -10.16
C SER A 341 8.38 -1.87 -10.44
N TRP A 342 8.78 -0.86 -9.68
CA TRP A 342 8.20 0.47 -9.72
C TRP A 342 9.17 1.49 -10.32
N LYS A 343 8.61 2.42 -11.07
CA LYS A 343 9.31 3.62 -11.60
C LYS A 343 8.66 4.86 -10.97
N ARG A 344 9.51 5.73 -10.47
CA ARG A 344 9.17 7.04 -9.92
C ARG A 344 9.44 8.12 -10.96
#